data_fd327fe6134cf07720dfd7b176ed4eb7
#
_entry.id   fd327fe6134cf07720dfd7b176ed4eb7
#
_cell.length_a   1.000
_cell.length_b   1.000
_cell.length_c   1.000
_cell.angle_alpha   90.00
_cell.angle_beta   90.00
_cell.angle_gamma   90.00
#
_symmetry.space_group_name_H-M   'P 1'
#
loop_
_entity.id
_entity.type
_entity.pdbx_description
1 polymer ?
#
loop_
_entity_poly.entity_id
_entity_poly.type
_entity_poly.pdbx_seq_one_letter_code
_entity_poly.pdbx_strand_id
1 'polypeptide(L)'
;MERVVNNTLGENDERKISDIIYIRIRKDRSIIKVKGVDGMTVLIPAYKPDERLLKLIAEIQSKSDYNIVIVNDGSGEKYHNIFDSAEKLHCIVLMHVENQGKGCALKTGFAYIKNSRESEGIVCADCDGQHIIKDIIRVAEEIKTRKDNIIMGCRRFTGKVPYRSRFGNTVARGFYSFATGTKVYDTQTGLRGYSPDMLDWLCSICGERYEYEINMLLEAQNNGYPIFEVNIETVYDKNNKSSHFRAIRDSSRVFFPILKFCASSLISALLDFSLLIIFQQFLSNLFISVVGARVCSSVFNYTMNRAYVFSKPRKAKVNQSAIKYFGLVIAIMLMNYGIIYTFNILLGIPLVFAKIFTEA
;
A
#
# COMPACT_ATOMS: atom_id res chain seq x y z
N MET A 1 27.27 5.43 25.92
CA MET A 1 27.80 6.56 25.10
C MET A 1 27.17 6.42 23.73
N GLU A 2 26.13 7.21 23.52
CA GLU A 2 25.31 7.24 22.32
C GLU A 2 26.01 8.09 21.28
N ARG A 3 26.17 7.59 20.06
CA ARG A 3 26.52 8.42 18.91
C ARG A 3 25.26 8.61 18.07
N VAL A 4 24.79 9.82 18.04
CA VAL A 4 23.85 10.31 17.04
C VAL A 4 24.60 10.38 15.72
N VAL A 5 24.18 9.63 14.72
CA VAL A 5 24.68 9.80 13.36
C VAL A 5 23.85 10.90 12.71
N ASN A 6 24.33 12.14 12.89
CA ASN A 6 23.95 13.24 12.02
C ASN A 6 24.87 13.18 10.80
N ASN A 7 24.34 12.90 9.62
CA ASN A 7 24.73 13.56 8.38
C ASN A 7 23.96 13.07 7.16
N THR A 8 23.47 14.05 6.44
CA THR A 8 23.07 14.11 5.02
C THR A 8 21.67 13.60 4.67
N LEU A 9 20.68 14.34 5.11
CA LEU A 9 19.38 14.46 4.43
C LEU A 9 19.07 15.97 4.36
N GLY A 10 18.41 16.42 3.29
CA GLY A 10 18.17 17.86 3.04
C GLY A 10 17.41 18.55 4.17
N GLU A 11 17.74 19.78 4.46
CA GLU A 11 17.42 20.56 5.68
C GLU A 11 15.93 20.61 6.10
N ASN A 12 14.98 20.19 5.28
CA ASN A 12 13.55 20.22 5.59
C ASN A 12 12.93 18.90 6.02
N ASP A 13 13.62 17.74 5.78
CA ASP A 13 13.18 16.41 6.22
C ASP A 13 13.92 15.91 7.48
N GLU A 14 15.06 16.51 7.81
CA GLU A 14 15.92 16.08 8.93
C GLU A 14 15.28 16.21 10.30
N ARG A 15 14.41 17.20 10.51
CA ARG A 15 13.82 17.47 11.83
C ARG A 15 12.78 16.47 12.30
N LYS A 16 12.24 15.63 11.39
CA LYS A 16 11.23 14.62 11.73
C LYS A 16 11.80 13.21 11.91
N ILE A 17 13.01 12.96 11.42
CA ILE A 17 13.64 11.63 11.48
C ILE A 17 14.57 11.52 12.70
N SER A 18 15.19 12.61 13.16
CA SER A 18 16.18 12.60 14.24
C SER A 18 15.62 12.29 15.63
N ASP A 19 14.34 12.59 15.89
CA ASP A 19 13.76 12.44 17.23
C ASP A 19 13.13 11.06 17.51
N ILE A 20 13.12 10.15 16.53
CA ILE A 20 12.28 8.94 16.57
C ILE A 20 13.08 7.62 16.41
N ILE A 21 14.33 7.68 15.98
CA ILE A 21 15.13 6.47 15.67
C ILE A 21 16.36 6.38 16.57
N TYR A 22 16.38 5.41 17.48
CA TYR A 22 17.60 5.00 18.19
C TYR A 22 18.24 3.83 17.46
N ILE A 23 19.46 4.01 16.92
CA ILE A 23 20.25 2.94 16.37
C ILE A 23 21.13 2.40 17.50
N ARG A 24 20.79 1.23 18.04
CA ARG A 24 21.61 0.53 19.03
C ARG A 24 22.65 -0.33 18.32
N ILE A 25 23.81 0.26 18.01
CA ILE A 25 24.95 -0.49 17.47
C ILE A 25 25.88 -0.80 18.64
N ARG A 26 26.19 -2.08 18.89
CA ARG A 26 27.19 -2.49 19.87
C ARG A 26 28.58 -1.91 19.54
N LYS A 27 29.27 -1.39 20.57
CA LYS A 27 30.54 -0.66 20.50
C LYS A 27 31.71 -1.47 19.96
N ASP A 28 31.60 -2.78 19.80
CA ASP A 28 32.70 -3.72 19.44
C ASP A 28 32.76 -4.10 17.96
N ARG A 29 32.11 -3.35 17.09
CA ARG A 29 32.37 -3.51 15.66
C ARG A 29 33.50 -2.59 15.21
N SER A 30 34.75 -3.00 15.46
CA SER A 30 35.78 -2.98 14.41
C SER A 30 35.11 -3.54 13.16
N ILE A 31 35.09 -2.77 12.06
CA ILE A 31 34.55 -3.11 10.76
C ILE A 31 34.70 -4.63 10.52
N ILE A 32 33.74 -5.43 10.98
CA ILE A 32 33.60 -6.78 10.49
C ILE A 32 33.05 -6.58 9.10
N LYS A 33 33.92 -6.62 8.08
CA LYS A 33 33.53 -6.94 6.73
C LYS A 33 32.66 -8.18 6.86
N VAL A 34 31.34 -8.00 6.81
CA VAL A 34 30.39 -9.10 6.73
C VAL A 34 30.75 -9.82 5.45
N LYS A 35 31.31 -11.00 5.60
CA LYS A 35 31.71 -11.89 4.53
C LYS A 35 30.46 -12.50 3.91
N GLY A 36 29.64 -11.67 3.26
CA GLY A 36 28.53 -12.13 2.44
C GLY A 36 29.00 -12.08 0.99
N VAL A 37 29.21 -13.23 0.40
CA VAL A 37 29.49 -13.37 -1.05
C VAL A 37 28.27 -12.94 -1.87
N ASP A 38 27.08 -12.97 -1.28
CA ASP A 38 25.81 -12.50 -1.85
C ASP A 38 25.32 -11.30 -1.06
N GLY A 39 25.44 -10.10 -1.61
CA GLY A 39 25.03 -8.83 -1.00
C GLY A 39 23.52 -8.65 -0.77
N MET A 40 22.77 -9.76 -0.57
CA MET A 40 21.33 -9.73 -0.30
C MET A 40 21.03 -9.38 1.16
N THR A 41 19.99 -8.63 1.38
CA THR A 41 19.53 -8.24 2.73
C THR A 41 18.09 -8.68 2.97
N VAL A 42 17.84 -9.38 4.08
CA VAL A 42 16.48 -9.70 4.56
C VAL A 42 16.05 -8.63 5.56
N LEU A 43 14.98 -7.91 5.24
CA LEU A 43 14.37 -6.87 6.07
C LEU A 43 13.14 -7.42 6.79
N ILE A 44 13.14 -7.39 8.12
CA ILE A 44 12.08 -7.96 8.95
C ILE A 44 11.48 -6.86 9.85
N PRO A 45 10.32 -6.29 9.52
CA PRO A 45 9.58 -5.43 10.44
C PRO A 45 9.00 -6.30 11.56
N ALA A 46 9.24 -5.93 12.82
CA ALA A 46 8.84 -6.72 13.98
C ALA A 46 8.12 -5.87 15.04
N TYR A 47 6.89 -6.28 15.38
CA TYR A 47 6.12 -5.71 16.47
C TYR A 47 5.63 -6.82 17.39
N LYS A 48 6.10 -6.81 18.64
CA LYS A 48 5.81 -7.84 19.65
C LYS A 48 6.09 -9.25 19.14
N PRO A 49 7.32 -9.52 18.64
CA PRO A 49 7.69 -10.82 18.10
C PRO A 49 7.73 -11.88 19.20
N ASP A 50 7.70 -13.15 18.79
CA ASP A 50 7.96 -14.29 19.65
C ASP A 50 9.16 -15.11 19.13
N GLU A 51 9.39 -16.29 19.71
CA GLU A 51 10.49 -17.20 19.40
C GLU A 51 10.61 -17.59 17.92
N ARG A 52 9.53 -17.39 17.13
CA ARG A 52 9.53 -17.67 15.68
C ARG A 52 10.46 -16.74 14.91
N LEU A 53 10.64 -15.50 15.39
CA LEU A 53 11.62 -14.59 14.82
C LEU A 53 13.04 -15.17 14.95
N LEU A 54 13.42 -15.70 16.12
CA LEU A 54 14.74 -16.28 16.33
C LEU A 54 14.94 -17.56 15.49
N LYS A 55 13.91 -18.38 15.34
CA LYS A 55 13.94 -19.56 14.45
C LYS A 55 14.16 -19.15 13.00
N LEU A 56 13.43 -18.14 12.51
CA LEU A 56 13.59 -17.61 11.16
C LEU A 56 15.02 -17.11 10.92
N ILE A 57 15.58 -16.35 11.87
CA ILE A 57 16.97 -15.88 11.82
C ILE A 57 17.94 -17.05 11.69
N ALA A 58 17.80 -18.05 12.57
CA ALA A 58 18.67 -19.23 12.55
C ALA A 58 18.57 -20.02 11.23
N GLU A 59 17.36 -20.15 10.66
CA GLU A 59 17.15 -20.79 9.36
C GLU A 59 17.81 -20.00 8.22
N ILE A 60 17.67 -18.66 8.21
CA ILE A 60 18.32 -17.81 7.21
C ILE A 60 19.83 -17.99 7.27
N GLN A 61 20.42 -17.88 8.47
CA GLN A 61 21.87 -17.99 8.66
C GLN A 61 22.44 -19.39 8.38
N SER A 62 21.62 -20.44 8.52
CA SER A 62 22.04 -21.80 8.22
C SER A 62 22.08 -22.13 6.74
N LYS A 63 21.34 -21.39 5.90
CA LYS A 63 21.16 -21.69 4.48
C LYS A 63 21.58 -20.57 3.52
N SER A 64 21.99 -19.44 4.06
CA SER A 64 22.44 -18.28 3.25
C SER A 64 23.36 -17.38 4.06
N ASP A 65 24.16 -16.58 3.35
CA ASP A 65 25.02 -15.53 3.93
C ASP A 65 24.32 -14.14 3.87
N TYR A 66 22.98 -14.10 3.87
CA TYR A 66 22.23 -12.87 3.77
C TYR A 66 22.38 -12.00 5.01
N ASN A 67 22.51 -10.70 4.81
CA ASN A 67 22.42 -9.72 5.89
C ASN A 67 20.98 -9.67 6.44
N ILE A 68 20.84 -9.56 7.76
CA ILE A 68 19.51 -9.47 8.39
C ILE A 68 19.36 -8.13 9.09
N VAL A 69 18.40 -7.35 8.66
CA VAL A 69 17.99 -6.07 9.26
C VAL A 69 16.61 -6.25 9.87
N ILE A 70 16.48 -6.01 11.16
CA ILE A 70 15.23 -6.11 11.91
C ILE A 70 14.85 -4.72 12.37
N VAL A 71 13.59 -4.32 12.19
CA VAL A 71 13.07 -3.07 12.71
C VAL A 71 12.06 -3.37 13.82
N ASN A 72 12.46 -3.11 15.07
CA ASN A 72 11.57 -3.17 16.21
C ASN A 72 10.65 -1.94 16.21
N ASP A 73 9.39 -2.13 15.85
CA ASP A 73 8.39 -1.08 15.76
C ASP A 73 7.74 -0.81 17.15
N GLY A 74 8.57 -0.41 18.13
CA GLY A 74 8.08 -0.02 19.45
C GLY A 74 7.38 -1.14 20.22
N SER A 75 8.00 -2.33 20.29
CA SER A 75 7.42 -3.52 20.94
C SER A 75 7.31 -3.40 22.47
N GLY A 76 8.11 -2.52 23.09
CA GLY A 76 8.20 -2.34 24.54
C GLY A 76 9.17 -3.31 25.23
N GLU A 77 9.44 -3.05 26.53
CA GLU A 77 10.50 -3.71 27.31
C GLU A 77 10.36 -5.23 27.41
N LYS A 78 9.15 -5.74 27.46
CA LYS A 78 8.86 -7.19 27.54
C LYS A 78 9.53 -8.00 26.43
N TYR A 79 9.79 -7.38 25.28
CA TYR A 79 10.32 -8.04 24.07
C TYR A 79 11.83 -7.79 23.87
N HIS A 80 12.50 -7.05 24.76
CA HIS A 80 13.92 -6.73 24.63
C HIS A 80 14.77 -7.99 24.51
N ASN A 81 14.49 -9.03 25.29
CA ASN A 81 15.25 -10.27 25.26
C ASN A 81 15.32 -10.93 23.87
N ILE A 82 14.25 -10.83 23.07
CA ILE A 82 14.20 -11.38 21.72
C ILE A 82 15.10 -10.56 20.79
N PHE A 83 15.05 -9.24 20.88
CA PHE A 83 15.90 -8.36 20.07
C PHE A 83 17.37 -8.44 20.49
N ASP A 84 17.67 -8.51 21.79
CA ASP A 84 19.03 -8.73 22.30
C ASP A 84 19.60 -10.08 21.82
N SER A 85 18.75 -11.12 21.70
CA SER A 85 19.14 -12.41 21.14
C SER A 85 19.40 -12.32 19.64
N ALA A 86 18.60 -11.56 18.90
CA ALA A 86 18.83 -11.31 17.48
C ALA A 86 20.15 -10.53 17.25
N GLU A 87 20.47 -9.55 18.08
CA GLU A 87 21.75 -8.84 18.03
C GLU A 87 22.95 -9.79 18.32
N LYS A 88 22.79 -10.73 19.25
CA LYS A 88 23.81 -11.76 19.52
C LYS A 88 24.04 -12.69 18.33
N LEU A 89 22.99 -12.90 17.52
CA LEU A 89 23.05 -13.62 16.25
C LEU A 89 23.52 -12.73 15.09
N HIS A 90 24.18 -11.60 15.38
CA HIS A 90 24.75 -10.67 14.40
C HIS A 90 23.73 -9.99 13.46
N CYS A 91 22.46 -9.95 13.83
CA CYS A 91 21.46 -9.14 13.12
C CYS A 91 21.64 -7.65 13.45
N ILE A 92 21.30 -6.80 12.49
CA ILE A 92 21.19 -5.35 12.71
C ILE A 92 19.77 -5.08 13.22
N VAL A 93 19.66 -4.47 14.41
CA VAL A 93 18.37 -4.14 15.02
C VAL A 93 18.21 -2.62 15.08
N LEU A 94 17.20 -2.11 14.37
CA LEU A 94 16.76 -0.71 14.42
C LEU A 94 15.54 -0.62 15.34
N MET A 95 15.40 0.46 16.12
CA MET A 95 14.35 0.57 17.13
C MET A 95 13.55 1.86 16.98
N HIS A 96 12.23 1.76 16.96
CA HIS A 96 11.31 2.87 17.20
C HIS A 96 11.00 2.99 18.68
N VAL A 97 10.86 4.21 19.18
CA VAL A 97 10.46 4.48 20.57
C VAL A 97 9.05 3.95 20.85
N GLU A 98 8.15 4.13 19.87
CA GLU A 98 6.76 3.69 19.94
C GLU A 98 6.30 3.08 18.62
N ASN A 99 5.17 2.38 18.62
CA ASN A 99 4.61 1.74 17.43
C ASN A 99 4.14 2.77 16.40
N GLN A 100 4.88 2.89 15.31
CA GLN A 100 4.56 3.75 14.17
C GLN A 100 3.83 3.01 13.03
N GLY A 101 3.92 1.69 13.00
CA GLY A 101 3.28 0.82 12.03
C GLY A 101 4.22 0.21 11.01
N LYS A 102 3.76 -0.89 10.39
CA LYS A 102 4.55 -1.71 9.46
C LYS A 102 5.18 -0.89 8.32
N GLY A 103 4.43 0.05 7.74
CA GLY A 103 4.93 0.92 6.67
C GLY A 103 6.08 1.82 7.11
N CYS A 104 6.01 2.39 8.33
CA CYS A 104 7.12 3.15 8.90
C CYS A 104 8.32 2.25 9.16
N ALA A 105 8.12 1.05 9.73
CA ALA A 105 9.18 0.11 9.98
C ALA A 105 9.90 -0.31 8.68
N LEU A 106 9.15 -0.60 7.62
CA LEU A 106 9.73 -0.89 6.30
C LEU A 106 10.54 0.29 5.76
N LYS A 107 10.01 1.51 5.81
CA LYS A 107 10.73 2.71 5.35
C LYS A 107 11.99 2.98 6.15
N THR A 108 11.97 2.76 7.47
CA THR A 108 13.17 2.85 8.32
C THR A 108 14.23 1.85 7.89
N GLY A 109 13.84 0.61 7.63
CA GLY A 109 14.74 -0.42 7.13
C GLY A 109 15.30 -0.10 5.75
N PHE A 110 14.48 0.35 4.82
CA PHE A 110 14.89 0.76 3.48
C PHE A 110 15.87 1.94 3.51
N ALA A 111 15.60 2.95 4.34
CA ALA A 111 16.49 4.10 4.51
C ALA A 111 17.87 3.68 5.08
N TYR A 112 17.88 2.77 6.05
CA TYR A 112 19.11 2.21 6.59
C TYR A 112 19.92 1.46 5.53
N ILE A 113 19.28 0.53 4.78
CA ILE A 113 19.92 -0.28 3.74
C ILE A 113 20.46 0.62 2.61
N LYS A 114 19.69 1.63 2.19
CA LYS A 114 20.12 2.63 1.22
C LYS A 114 21.40 3.34 1.62
N ASN A 115 21.51 3.73 2.90
CA ASN A 115 22.66 4.47 3.41
C ASN A 115 23.89 3.57 3.59
N SER A 116 23.71 2.26 3.83
CA SER A 116 24.83 1.30 3.95
C SER A 116 25.49 0.99 2.60
N ARG A 117 24.75 1.09 1.48
CA ARG A 117 25.19 0.79 0.11
C ARG A 117 25.79 -0.61 -0.08
N GLU A 118 25.46 -1.55 0.80
CA GLU A 118 26.06 -2.90 0.83
C GLU A 118 25.12 -3.99 0.32
N SER A 119 23.91 -3.63 -0.17
CA SER A 119 22.91 -4.61 -0.57
C SER A 119 22.74 -4.66 -2.08
N GLU A 120 22.74 -5.86 -2.65
CA GLU A 120 22.43 -6.13 -4.07
C GLU A 120 20.94 -6.39 -4.30
N GLY A 121 20.18 -6.59 -3.24
CA GLY A 121 18.73 -6.79 -3.26
C GLY A 121 18.16 -6.93 -1.85
N ILE A 122 16.88 -6.61 -1.73
CA ILE A 122 16.19 -6.62 -0.44
C ILE A 122 15.01 -7.58 -0.50
N VAL A 123 14.95 -8.52 0.44
CA VAL A 123 13.78 -9.38 0.65
C VAL A 123 13.10 -8.99 1.96
N CYS A 124 11.87 -8.51 1.89
CA CYS A 124 11.04 -8.28 3.07
C CYS A 124 10.36 -9.58 3.48
N ALA A 125 10.36 -9.89 4.76
CA ALA A 125 9.67 -11.05 5.36
C ALA A 125 9.02 -10.66 6.68
N ASP A 126 7.87 -11.27 7.00
CA ASP A 126 7.18 -11.05 8.28
C ASP A 126 7.88 -11.81 9.43
N CYS A 127 7.79 -11.28 10.64
CA CYS A 127 8.42 -11.86 11.83
C CYS A 127 7.65 -13.05 12.44
N ASP A 128 6.51 -13.44 11.88
CA ASP A 128 5.58 -14.43 12.44
C ASP A 128 5.87 -15.88 12.05
N GLY A 129 6.92 -16.10 11.26
CA GLY A 129 7.36 -17.43 10.83
C GLY A 129 6.49 -18.07 9.75
N GLN A 130 5.63 -17.31 9.07
CA GLN A 130 4.80 -17.84 7.97
C GLN A 130 5.60 -18.01 6.66
N HIS A 131 6.77 -17.36 6.55
CA HIS A 131 7.66 -17.45 5.39
C HIS A 131 8.78 -18.44 5.64
N ILE A 132 8.86 -19.48 4.82
CA ILE A 132 9.94 -20.46 4.89
C ILE A 132 11.18 -19.98 4.14
N ILE A 133 12.36 -20.39 4.62
CA ILE A 133 13.62 -19.94 4.04
C ILE A 133 13.77 -20.28 2.55
N LYS A 134 13.23 -21.41 2.09
CA LYS A 134 13.23 -21.79 0.67
C LYS A 134 12.56 -20.74 -0.23
N ASP A 135 11.47 -20.14 0.24
CA ASP A 135 10.75 -19.11 -0.50
C ASP A 135 11.46 -17.76 -0.43
N ILE A 136 12.11 -17.44 0.70
CA ILE A 136 12.97 -16.24 0.84
C ILE A 136 14.12 -16.30 -0.16
N ILE A 137 14.82 -17.45 -0.26
CA ILE A 137 15.90 -17.67 -1.23
C ILE A 137 15.38 -17.53 -2.66
N ARG A 138 14.23 -18.15 -2.97
CA ARG A 138 13.63 -18.06 -4.31
C ARG A 138 13.32 -16.63 -4.71
N VAL A 139 12.76 -15.82 -3.80
CA VAL A 139 12.51 -14.40 -4.04
C VAL A 139 13.82 -13.64 -4.25
N ALA A 140 14.85 -13.95 -3.47
CA ALA A 140 16.19 -13.34 -3.59
C ALA A 140 16.84 -13.64 -4.96
N GLU A 141 16.72 -14.88 -5.44
CA GLU A 141 17.23 -15.26 -6.78
C GLU A 141 16.53 -14.54 -7.91
N GLU A 142 15.19 -14.38 -7.83
CA GLU A 142 14.43 -13.64 -8.84
C GLU A 142 14.79 -12.15 -8.88
N ILE A 143 15.16 -11.52 -7.76
CA ILE A 143 15.65 -10.14 -7.75
C ILE A 143 16.90 -9.99 -8.62
N LYS A 144 17.84 -10.95 -8.55
CA LYS A 144 19.09 -10.90 -9.33
C LYS A 144 18.84 -10.89 -10.84
N THR A 145 17.79 -11.60 -11.27
CA THR A 145 17.47 -11.74 -12.70
C THR A 145 16.51 -10.66 -13.21
N ARG A 146 15.69 -10.06 -12.31
CA ARG A 146 14.60 -9.15 -12.63
C ARG A 146 14.69 -7.86 -11.84
N LYS A 147 15.79 -7.11 -12.04
CA LYS A 147 16.08 -5.88 -11.25
C LYS A 147 15.00 -4.81 -11.34
N ASP A 148 14.30 -4.72 -12.46
CA ASP A 148 13.23 -3.72 -12.66
C ASP A 148 11.85 -4.17 -12.11
N ASN A 149 11.74 -5.41 -11.62
CA ASN A 149 10.48 -5.96 -11.14
C ASN A 149 10.41 -5.94 -9.61
N ILE A 150 9.21 -5.72 -9.10
CA ILE A 150 8.86 -6.07 -7.73
C ILE A 150 8.56 -7.57 -7.70
N ILE A 151 9.33 -8.32 -6.93
CA ILE A 151 9.11 -9.76 -6.79
C ILE A 151 8.16 -10.01 -5.62
N MET A 152 7.06 -10.70 -5.86
CA MET A 152 6.07 -11.00 -4.83
C MET A 152 5.92 -12.49 -4.60
N GLY A 153 6.10 -12.93 -3.35
CA GLY A 153 5.76 -14.28 -2.94
C GLY A 153 4.24 -14.45 -2.93
N CYS A 154 3.70 -15.21 -3.87
CA CYS A 154 2.26 -15.40 -4.05
C CYS A 154 1.81 -16.74 -3.46
N ARG A 155 0.93 -16.69 -2.47
CA ARG A 155 0.31 -17.87 -1.88
C ARG A 155 -0.79 -18.38 -2.82
N ARG A 156 -0.60 -19.59 -3.36
CA ARG A 156 -1.72 -20.28 -3.98
C ARG A 156 -2.59 -20.84 -2.87
N PHE A 157 -3.77 -20.25 -2.69
CA PHE A 157 -4.75 -20.68 -1.69
C PHE A 157 -5.35 -22.06 -2.03
N THR A 158 -4.49 -23.09 -2.11
CA THR A 158 -4.86 -24.48 -2.31
C THR A 158 -4.98 -25.14 -0.95
N GLY A 159 -6.15 -25.65 -0.59
CA GLY A 159 -6.39 -26.32 0.69
C GLY A 159 -7.35 -25.57 1.63
N LYS A 160 -7.30 -25.92 2.93
CA LYS A 160 -8.15 -25.31 3.99
C LYS A 160 -7.64 -23.92 4.38
N VAL A 161 -8.04 -22.91 3.62
CA VAL A 161 -7.72 -21.50 3.89
C VAL A 161 -8.84 -20.89 4.74
N PRO A 162 -8.53 -20.11 5.81
CA PRO A 162 -9.54 -19.39 6.57
C PRO A 162 -10.35 -18.45 5.68
N TYR A 163 -11.69 -18.54 5.76
CA TYR A 163 -12.61 -17.74 4.92
C TYR A 163 -12.33 -16.25 4.95
N ARG A 164 -11.95 -15.70 6.12
CA ARG A 164 -11.62 -14.27 6.28
C ARG A 164 -10.43 -13.85 5.43
N SER A 165 -9.38 -14.67 5.39
CA SER A 165 -8.16 -14.39 4.61
C SER A 165 -8.47 -14.46 3.10
N ARG A 166 -9.24 -15.47 2.68
CA ARG A 166 -9.67 -15.65 1.28
C ARG A 166 -10.55 -14.50 0.82
N PHE A 167 -11.54 -14.10 1.62
CA PHE A 167 -12.45 -12.99 1.31
C PHE A 167 -11.70 -11.66 1.21
N GLY A 168 -10.87 -11.32 2.22
CA GLY A 168 -10.09 -10.10 2.26
C GLY A 168 -9.16 -9.96 1.03
N ASN A 169 -8.44 -11.03 0.68
CA ASN A 169 -7.57 -11.02 -0.49
C ASN A 169 -8.38 -10.93 -1.80
N THR A 170 -9.55 -11.59 -1.90
CA THR A 170 -10.40 -11.52 -3.09
C THR A 170 -10.91 -10.10 -3.33
N VAL A 171 -11.36 -9.41 -2.29
CA VAL A 171 -11.83 -8.02 -2.37
C VAL A 171 -10.67 -7.08 -2.72
N ALA A 172 -9.53 -7.20 -2.03
CA ALA A 172 -8.35 -6.38 -2.30
C ALA A 172 -7.82 -6.58 -3.73
N ARG A 173 -7.80 -7.83 -4.21
CA ARG A 173 -7.42 -8.19 -5.59
C ARG A 173 -8.38 -7.59 -6.62
N GLY A 174 -9.69 -7.69 -6.39
CA GLY A 174 -10.70 -7.09 -7.27
C GLY A 174 -10.54 -5.58 -7.39
N PHE A 175 -10.34 -4.91 -6.26
CA PHE A 175 -10.07 -3.47 -6.22
C PHE A 175 -8.76 -3.10 -6.93
N TYR A 176 -7.68 -3.82 -6.65
CA TYR A 176 -6.38 -3.59 -7.29
C TYR A 176 -6.48 -3.76 -8.80
N SER A 177 -7.11 -4.84 -9.26
CA SER A 177 -7.31 -5.12 -10.69
C SER A 177 -8.15 -4.04 -11.38
N PHE A 178 -9.19 -3.54 -10.71
CA PHE A 178 -10.01 -2.43 -11.21
C PHE A 178 -9.22 -1.12 -11.29
N ALA A 179 -8.41 -0.82 -10.27
CA ALA A 179 -7.66 0.43 -10.20
C ALA A 179 -6.46 0.49 -11.16
N THR A 180 -5.82 -0.65 -11.44
CA THR A 180 -4.56 -0.72 -12.21
C THR A 180 -4.69 -1.38 -13.58
N GLY A 181 -5.81 -2.06 -13.86
CA GLY A 181 -5.97 -2.89 -15.04
C GLY A 181 -5.15 -4.19 -15.02
N THR A 182 -4.35 -4.45 -13.98
CA THR A 182 -3.51 -5.63 -13.83
C THR A 182 -4.05 -6.60 -12.79
N LYS A 183 -3.74 -7.89 -12.97
CA LYS A 183 -4.15 -8.95 -12.03
C LYS A 183 -2.95 -9.36 -11.19
N VAL A 184 -3.11 -9.28 -9.87
CA VAL A 184 -2.17 -9.83 -8.88
C VAL A 184 -2.94 -10.82 -8.02
N TYR A 185 -2.39 -12.02 -7.78
CA TYR A 185 -3.08 -13.08 -7.06
C TYR A 185 -3.08 -12.89 -5.54
N ASP A 186 -1.99 -12.36 -4.97
CA ASP A 186 -1.87 -12.14 -3.53
C ASP A 186 -1.37 -10.74 -3.20
N THR A 187 -2.28 -9.81 -3.02
CA THR A 187 -1.96 -8.41 -2.66
C THR A 187 -1.54 -8.23 -1.20
N GLN A 188 -1.74 -9.27 -0.36
CA GLN A 188 -1.54 -9.19 1.09
C GLN A 188 -0.28 -9.92 1.59
N THR A 189 0.52 -10.48 0.68
CA THR A 189 1.77 -11.12 1.08
C THR A 189 2.79 -10.12 1.62
N GLY A 190 3.46 -10.47 2.72
CA GLY A 190 4.60 -9.71 3.27
C GLY A 190 5.94 -10.13 2.67
N LEU A 191 6.00 -11.28 1.95
CA LEU A 191 7.22 -11.73 1.28
C LEU A 191 7.36 -11.02 -0.06
N ARG A 192 8.27 -10.05 -0.13
CA ARG A 192 8.49 -9.21 -1.30
C ARG A 192 9.95 -8.93 -1.53
N GLY A 193 10.36 -8.87 -2.78
CA GLY A 193 11.71 -8.60 -3.21
C GLY A 193 11.82 -7.31 -4.00
N TYR A 194 12.92 -6.57 -3.77
CA TYR A 194 13.20 -5.28 -4.40
C TYR A 194 14.67 -5.15 -4.77
N SER A 195 14.96 -4.48 -5.87
CA SER A 195 16.33 -4.05 -6.16
C SER A 195 16.68 -2.78 -5.38
N PRO A 196 17.98 -2.49 -5.14
CA PRO A 196 18.40 -1.29 -4.44
C PRO A 196 17.97 0.01 -5.12
N ASP A 197 17.83 0.00 -6.44
CA ASP A 197 17.42 1.16 -7.24
C ASP A 197 16.00 1.64 -6.92
N MET A 198 15.18 0.77 -6.32
CA MET A 198 13.81 1.10 -5.89
C MET A 198 13.74 1.81 -4.53
N LEU A 199 14.85 1.86 -3.77
CA LEU A 199 14.83 2.29 -2.37
C LEU A 199 14.36 3.74 -2.19
N ASP A 200 14.74 4.64 -3.09
CA ASP A 200 14.28 6.04 -3.05
C ASP A 200 12.77 6.15 -3.22
N TRP A 201 12.25 5.43 -4.18
CA TRP A 201 10.82 5.36 -4.43
C TRP A 201 10.08 4.70 -3.24
N LEU A 202 10.57 3.56 -2.73
CA LEU A 202 9.98 2.86 -1.60
C LEU A 202 9.90 3.75 -0.35
N CYS A 203 10.94 4.54 -0.06
CA CYS A 203 10.92 5.50 1.05
C CYS A 203 9.91 6.64 0.83
N SER A 204 9.60 7.00 -0.42
CA SER A 204 8.70 8.10 -0.76
C SER A 204 7.21 7.76 -0.74
N ILE A 205 6.85 6.47 -0.69
CA ILE A 205 5.46 6.00 -0.74
C ILE A 205 4.70 6.42 0.52
N CYS A 206 3.49 6.94 0.33
CA CYS A 206 2.62 7.31 1.43
C CYS A 206 2.09 6.08 2.19
N GLY A 207 1.89 6.23 3.50
CA GLY A 207 1.36 5.18 4.38
C GLY A 207 2.35 4.84 5.48
N GLU A 208 1.81 4.61 6.68
CA GLU A 208 2.62 4.34 7.87
C GLU A 208 2.37 2.92 8.38
N ARG A 209 1.21 2.34 8.03
CA ARG A 209 0.80 1.01 8.49
C ARG A 209 0.61 0.05 7.31
N TYR A 210 -0.43 -0.77 7.35
CA TYR A 210 -0.70 -1.78 6.31
C TYR A 210 -1.10 -1.17 4.96
N GLU A 211 -1.62 0.06 4.94
CA GLU A 211 -1.92 0.79 3.71
C GLU A 211 -0.68 1.08 2.85
N TYR A 212 0.51 1.13 3.45
CA TYR A 212 1.76 1.29 2.72
C TYR A 212 1.94 0.22 1.64
N GLU A 213 1.70 -1.05 1.99
CA GLU A 213 1.90 -2.18 1.09
C GLU A 213 0.94 -2.17 -0.10
N ILE A 214 -0.27 -1.64 0.07
CA ILE A 214 -1.23 -1.47 -1.02
C ILE A 214 -0.90 -0.24 -1.85
N ASN A 215 -0.54 0.88 -1.23
CA ASN A 215 -0.13 2.08 -1.95
C ASN A 215 1.10 1.79 -2.83
N MET A 216 2.06 1.00 -2.34
CA MET A 216 3.21 0.55 -3.09
C MET A 216 2.78 -0.19 -4.37
N LEU A 217 1.85 -1.15 -4.27
CA LEU A 217 1.35 -1.88 -5.43
C LEU A 217 0.63 -0.96 -6.42
N LEU A 218 -0.20 -0.02 -5.93
CA LEU A 218 -0.93 0.93 -6.77
C LEU A 218 0.00 1.91 -7.50
N GLU A 219 1.10 2.32 -6.87
CA GLU A 219 2.07 3.24 -7.45
C GLU A 219 3.11 2.55 -8.35
N ALA A 220 3.32 1.24 -8.20
CA ALA A 220 4.37 0.47 -8.87
C ALA A 220 4.34 0.65 -10.40
N GLN A 221 3.20 0.45 -11.02
CA GLN A 221 3.07 0.58 -12.47
C GLN A 221 3.36 1.98 -13.00
N ASN A 222 2.89 3.01 -12.27
CA ASN A 222 3.09 4.40 -12.66
C ASN A 222 4.56 4.83 -12.56
N ASN A 223 5.35 4.08 -11.77
CA ASN A 223 6.79 4.30 -11.61
C ASN A 223 7.65 3.33 -12.44
N GLY A 224 7.03 2.52 -13.32
CA GLY A 224 7.75 1.62 -14.20
C GLY A 224 8.26 0.33 -13.55
N TYR A 225 7.70 -0.06 -12.40
CA TYR A 225 8.06 -1.29 -11.69
C TYR A 225 6.96 -2.37 -11.85
N PRO A 226 7.07 -3.23 -12.86
CA PRO A 226 6.12 -4.34 -13.03
C PRO A 226 6.24 -5.36 -11.90
N ILE A 227 5.14 -6.06 -11.61
CA ILE A 227 5.09 -7.06 -10.56
C ILE A 227 5.32 -8.44 -11.16
N PHE A 228 6.23 -9.20 -10.57
CA PHE A 228 6.46 -10.60 -10.88
C PHE A 228 6.10 -11.48 -9.68
N GLU A 229 5.19 -12.42 -9.87
CA GLU A 229 4.71 -13.30 -8.81
C GLU A 229 5.44 -14.64 -8.79
N VAL A 230 5.98 -15.01 -7.63
CA VAL A 230 6.65 -16.28 -7.35
C VAL A 230 5.74 -17.12 -6.45
N ASN A 231 5.44 -18.34 -6.86
CA ASN A 231 4.63 -19.22 -6.02
C ASN A 231 5.38 -19.64 -4.75
N ILE A 232 4.77 -19.40 -3.59
CA ILE A 232 5.33 -19.75 -2.30
C ILE A 232 4.45 -20.74 -1.54
N GLU A 233 5.10 -21.53 -0.67
CA GLU A 233 4.40 -22.39 0.27
C GLU A 233 3.86 -21.56 1.43
N THR A 234 2.69 -21.89 1.94
CA THR A 234 2.10 -21.18 3.08
C THR A 234 2.07 -22.08 4.30
N VAL A 235 2.76 -21.65 5.35
CA VAL A 235 2.64 -22.29 6.66
C VAL A 235 1.49 -21.61 7.39
N TYR A 236 0.33 -22.28 7.47
CA TYR A 236 -0.77 -21.81 8.30
C TYR A 236 -0.59 -22.32 9.73
N ASP A 237 -0.40 -21.42 10.67
CA ASP A 237 -0.50 -21.76 12.09
C ASP A 237 -1.98 -22.02 12.45
N LYS A 238 -2.25 -23.14 13.15
CA LYS A 238 -3.60 -23.68 13.41
C LYS A 238 -4.58 -22.68 14.05
N ASN A 239 -4.13 -21.53 14.56
CA ASN A 239 -4.99 -20.58 15.24
C ASN A 239 -4.82 -19.10 14.81
N ASN A 240 -3.93 -18.77 13.87
CA ASN A 240 -3.70 -17.39 13.39
C ASN A 240 -3.58 -16.32 14.53
N LYS A 241 -3.18 -16.77 15.74
CA LYS A 241 -3.08 -15.92 16.95
C LYS A 241 -1.94 -14.90 16.90
N SER A 242 -1.04 -15.04 15.95
CA SER A 242 0.16 -14.22 15.81
C SER A 242 -0.03 -12.99 14.92
N SER A 243 -1.13 -12.90 14.17
CA SER A 243 -1.40 -11.74 13.33
C SER A 243 -1.89 -10.57 14.18
N HIS A 244 -1.09 -9.53 14.32
CA HIS A 244 -1.49 -8.25 14.93
C HIS A 244 -2.43 -7.42 14.03
N PHE A 245 -2.82 -7.96 12.88
CA PHE A 245 -3.78 -7.36 11.97
C PHE A 245 -5.17 -7.31 12.61
N ARG A 246 -5.62 -6.12 12.96
CA ARG A 246 -6.99 -5.86 13.45
C ARG A 246 -7.91 -5.76 12.25
N ALA A 247 -8.54 -6.89 11.87
CA ALA A 247 -9.28 -7.05 10.63
C ALA A 247 -10.23 -5.88 10.29
N ILE A 248 -10.99 -5.36 11.25
CA ILE A 248 -11.91 -4.24 11.01
C ILE A 248 -11.17 -2.91 10.92
N ARG A 249 -10.27 -2.60 11.86
CA ARG A 249 -9.62 -1.29 11.95
C ARG A 249 -8.58 -1.07 10.82
N ASP A 250 -7.83 -2.11 10.49
CA ASP A 250 -6.78 -2.00 9.48
C ASP A 250 -7.37 -2.12 8.08
N SER A 251 -8.37 -2.98 7.87
CA SER A 251 -9.16 -2.98 6.62
C SER A 251 -9.91 -1.67 6.42
N SER A 252 -10.48 -1.07 7.46
CA SER A 252 -11.18 0.21 7.31
C SER A 252 -10.26 1.32 6.82
N ARG A 253 -9.01 1.36 7.24
CA ARG A 253 -8.03 2.35 6.76
C ARG A 253 -7.70 2.20 5.28
N VAL A 254 -7.66 0.96 4.80
CA VAL A 254 -7.44 0.65 3.38
C VAL A 254 -8.68 0.99 2.56
N PHE A 255 -9.88 0.62 3.05
CA PHE A 255 -11.13 0.83 2.32
C PHE A 255 -11.76 2.21 2.55
N PHE A 256 -11.36 2.95 3.58
CA PHE A 256 -11.95 4.24 3.92
C PHE A 256 -11.84 5.31 2.81
N PRO A 257 -10.71 5.43 2.07
CA PRO A 257 -10.67 6.31 0.90
C PRO A 257 -11.68 5.91 -0.18
N ILE A 258 -11.88 4.61 -0.38
CA ILE A 258 -12.85 4.07 -1.34
C ILE A 258 -14.28 4.38 -0.89
N LEU A 259 -14.58 4.13 0.40
CA LEU A 259 -15.89 4.45 0.97
C LEU A 259 -16.20 5.95 0.86
N LYS A 260 -15.21 6.81 1.11
CA LYS A 260 -15.35 8.26 0.90
C LYS A 260 -15.63 8.60 -0.56
N PHE A 261 -14.92 7.96 -1.49
CA PHE A 261 -15.15 8.15 -2.92
C PHE A 261 -16.56 7.71 -3.33
N CYS A 262 -16.98 6.51 -2.92
CA CYS A 262 -18.35 6.02 -3.20
C CYS A 262 -19.41 6.92 -2.57
N ALA A 263 -19.23 7.36 -1.33
CA ALA A 263 -20.15 8.28 -0.67
C ALA A 263 -20.22 9.63 -1.40
N SER A 264 -19.08 10.21 -1.78
CA SER A 264 -19.00 11.44 -2.55
C SER A 264 -19.73 11.31 -3.89
N SER A 265 -19.54 10.20 -4.59
CA SER A 265 -20.20 9.93 -5.88
C SER A 265 -21.70 9.74 -5.71
N LEU A 266 -22.16 9.04 -4.68
CA LEU A 266 -23.58 8.87 -4.39
C LEU A 266 -24.27 10.22 -4.04
N ILE A 267 -23.64 11.03 -3.19
CA ILE A 267 -24.14 12.38 -2.86
C ILE A 267 -24.22 13.23 -4.12
N SER A 268 -23.23 13.15 -4.99
CA SER A 268 -23.23 13.90 -6.26
C SER A 268 -24.33 13.45 -7.21
N ALA A 269 -24.62 12.16 -7.27
CA ALA A 269 -25.71 11.61 -8.07
C ALA A 269 -27.09 12.04 -7.53
N LEU A 270 -27.28 12.02 -6.22
CA LEU A 270 -28.50 12.53 -5.57
C LEU A 270 -28.67 14.03 -5.81
N LEU A 271 -27.60 14.80 -5.76
CA LEU A 271 -27.63 16.24 -6.07
C LEU A 271 -27.99 16.48 -7.53
N ASP A 272 -27.40 15.75 -8.47
CA ASP A 272 -27.71 15.83 -9.90
C ASP A 272 -29.20 15.53 -10.17
N PHE A 273 -29.71 14.47 -9.57
CA PHE A 273 -31.11 14.07 -9.68
C PHE A 273 -32.07 15.15 -9.14
N SER A 274 -31.78 15.67 -7.95
CA SER A 274 -32.59 16.70 -7.30
C SER A 274 -32.59 18.00 -8.09
N LEU A 275 -31.42 18.44 -8.56
CA LEU A 275 -31.28 19.66 -9.36
C LEU A 275 -31.97 19.53 -10.72
N LEU A 276 -31.94 18.35 -11.36
CA LEU A 276 -32.64 18.12 -12.60
C LEU A 276 -34.16 18.35 -12.44
N ILE A 277 -34.76 17.78 -11.39
CA ILE A 277 -36.20 17.95 -11.13
C ILE A 277 -36.53 19.42 -10.86
N ILE A 278 -35.74 20.08 -10.00
CA ILE A 278 -35.96 21.51 -9.67
C ILE A 278 -35.82 22.37 -10.92
N PHE A 279 -34.76 22.21 -11.71
CA PHE A 279 -34.56 23.02 -12.91
C PHE A 279 -35.66 22.78 -13.95
N GLN A 280 -36.11 21.53 -14.10
CA GLN A 280 -37.20 21.21 -15.04
C GLN A 280 -38.53 21.87 -14.65
N GLN A 281 -38.80 22.02 -13.35
CA GLN A 281 -39.99 22.72 -12.88
C GLN A 281 -39.96 24.24 -13.18
N PHE A 282 -38.77 24.86 -13.05
CA PHE A 282 -38.62 26.30 -13.22
C PHE A 282 -38.32 26.72 -14.66
N LEU A 283 -37.55 25.94 -15.41
CA LEU A 283 -37.02 26.33 -16.71
C LEU A 283 -37.84 25.74 -17.88
N SER A 284 -38.64 24.72 -17.66
CA SER A 284 -39.44 23.98 -18.67
C SER A 284 -38.65 23.56 -19.92
N ASN A 285 -37.31 23.57 -19.84
CA ASN A 285 -36.42 23.23 -20.94
C ASN A 285 -35.50 22.08 -20.49
N LEU A 286 -35.72 20.89 -21.06
CA LEU A 286 -35.01 19.67 -20.70
C LEU A 286 -33.49 19.79 -20.86
N PHE A 287 -33.03 20.41 -21.96
CA PHE A 287 -31.60 20.55 -22.21
C PHE A 287 -30.90 21.39 -21.14
N ILE A 288 -31.46 22.58 -20.84
CA ILE A 288 -30.90 23.49 -19.83
C ILE A 288 -30.93 22.83 -18.45
N SER A 289 -32.01 22.12 -18.13
CA SER A 289 -32.14 21.42 -16.84
C SER A 289 -31.11 20.31 -16.65
N VAL A 290 -30.90 19.48 -17.69
CA VAL A 290 -29.88 18.39 -17.64
C VAL A 290 -28.46 18.96 -17.55
N VAL A 291 -28.14 19.95 -18.39
CA VAL A 291 -26.80 20.57 -18.41
C VAL A 291 -26.54 21.30 -17.10
N GLY A 292 -27.48 22.10 -16.61
CA GLY A 292 -27.33 22.84 -15.36
C GLY A 292 -27.13 21.92 -14.15
N ALA A 293 -27.96 20.87 -14.03
CA ALA A 293 -27.83 19.89 -12.97
C ALA A 293 -26.44 19.19 -13.01
N ARG A 294 -26.01 18.75 -14.19
CA ARG A 294 -24.74 18.06 -14.39
C ARG A 294 -23.51 18.96 -14.09
N VAL A 295 -23.55 20.22 -14.48
CA VAL A 295 -22.49 21.19 -14.19
C VAL A 295 -22.35 21.35 -12.67
N CYS A 296 -23.47 21.65 -11.97
CA CYS A 296 -23.44 21.83 -10.52
C CYS A 296 -22.94 20.58 -9.76
N SER A 297 -23.50 19.41 -10.10
CA SER A 297 -23.13 18.13 -9.46
C SER A 297 -21.68 17.75 -9.75
N SER A 298 -21.18 18.03 -10.95
CA SER A 298 -19.79 17.75 -11.33
C SER A 298 -18.78 18.64 -10.62
N VAL A 299 -19.07 19.93 -10.49
CA VAL A 299 -18.23 20.87 -9.71
C VAL A 299 -18.19 20.44 -8.25
N PHE A 300 -19.34 20.07 -7.68
CA PHE A 300 -19.40 19.54 -6.32
C PHE A 300 -18.57 18.26 -6.17
N ASN A 301 -18.75 17.27 -7.05
CA ASN A 301 -18.00 16.00 -7.00
C ASN A 301 -16.49 16.20 -7.14
N TYR A 302 -16.07 17.04 -8.10
CA TYR A 302 -14.64 17.36 -8.28
C TYR A 302 -14.05 18.00 -7.02
N THR A 303 -14.75 18.96 -6.44
CA THR A 303 -14.30 19.68 -5.23
C THR A 303 -14.22 18.75 -4.02
N MET A 304 -15.25 17.91 -3.81
CA MET A 304 -15.28 16.93 -2.72
C MET A 304 -14.17 15.88 -2.87
N ASN A 305 -14.01 15.33 -4.06
CA ASN A 305 -12.96 14.33 -4.30
C ASN A 305 -11.56 14.93 -4.10
N ARG A 306 -11.33 16.15 -4.56
CA ARG A 306 -10.03 16.82 -4.44
C ARG A 306 -9.73 17.27 -3.01
N ALA A 307 -10.71 17.86 -2.30
CA ALA A 307 -10.50 18.44 -0.98
C ALA A 307 -10.57 17.40 0.14
N TYR A 308 -11.43 16.38 -0.01
CA TYR A 308 -11.76 15.46 1.08
C TYR A 308 -11.35 14.01 0.84
N VAL A 309 -11.50 13.49 -0.38
CA VAL A 309 -11.19 12.09 -0.68
C VAL A 309 -9.69 11.90 -0.92
N PHE A 310 -9.08 12.72 -1.77
CA PHE A 310 -7.67 12.63 -2.19
C PHE A 310 -6.81 13.77 -1.64
N SER A 311 -7.02 14.17 -0.40
CA SER A 311 -6.39 15.34 0.24
C SER A 311 -4.90 15.21 0.56
N LYS A 312 -4.20 14.12 0.18
CA LYS A 312 -2.78 13.88 0.48
C LYS A 312 -1.82 14.38 -0.63
N PRO A 313 -0.53 14.65 -0.32
CA PRO A 313 0.28 15.73 -0.91
C PRO A 313 0.88 15.53 -2.31
N ARG A 314 0.59 14.50 -3.07
CA ARG A 314 0.91 14.47 -4.51
C ARG A 314 -0.20 15.17 -5.31
N LYS A 315 -0.18 16.49 -5.28
CA LYS A 315 -1.07 17.33 -6.09
C LYS A 315 -0.66 17.18 -7.56
N ALA A 316 -1.35 16.29 -8.31
CA ALA A 316 -1.38 16.43 -9.76
C ALA A 316 -1.71 17.89 -10.09
N LYS A 317 -1.00 18.49 -11.07
CA LYS A 317 -1.25 19.88 -11.47
C LYS A 317 -2.73 20.05 -11.69
N VAL A 318 -3.34 21.04 -11.01
CA VAL A 318 -4.81 21.28 -11.00
C VAL A 318 -5.36 21.22 -12.41
N ASN A 319 -4.69 21.89 -13.34
CA ASN A 319 -5.14 22.03 -14.72
C ASN A 319 -5.24 20.67 -15.45
N GLN A 320 -4.29 19.74 -15.26
CA GLN A 320 -4.31 18.45 -15.97
C GLN A 320 -5.41 17.52 -15.43
N SER A 321 -5.64 17.51 -14.12
CA SER A 321 -6.70 16.69 -13.54
C SER A 321 -8.08 17.25 -13.85
N ALA A 322 -8.24 18.57 -13.84
CA ALA A 322 -9.50 19.24 -14.19
C ALA A 322 -9.88 19.00 -15.66
N ILE A 323 -8.93 19.19 -16.58
CA ILE A 323 -9.21 18.99 -18.04
C ILE A 323 -9.69 17.56 -18.30
N LYS A 324 -8.99 16.54 -17.75
CA LYS A 324 -9.39 15.14 -17.92
C LYS A 324 -10.75 14.84 -17.31
N TYR A 325 -11.00 15.37 -16.11
CA TYR A 325 -12.27 15.17 -15.40
C TYR A 325 -13.44 15.82 -16.15
N PHE A 326 -13.35 17.11 -16.47
CA PHE A 326 -14.44 17.82 -17.15
C PHE A 326 -14.63 17.37 -18.60
N GLY A 327 -13.56 16.92 -19.29
CA GLY A 327 -13.70 16.28 -20.59
C GLY A 327 -14.56 15.02 -20.55
N LEU A 328 -14.31 14.15 -19.54
CA LEU A 328 -15.16 12.97 -19.31
C LEU A 328 -16.59 13.35 -18.93
N VAL A 329 -16.76 14.36 -18.06
CA VAL A 329 -18.08 14.86 -17.66
C VAL A 329 -18.89 15.32 -18.86
N ILE A 330 -18.29 16.06 -19.81
CA ILE A 330 -18.97 16.52 -21.04
C ILE A 330 -19.42 15.31 -21.86
N ALA A 331 -18.57 14.31 -22.07
CA ALA A 331 -18.92 13.11 -22.81
C ALA A 331 -20.11 12.36 -22.16
N ILE A 332 -20.06 12.14 -20.85
CA ILE A 332 -21.15 11.51 -20.09
C ILE A 332 -22.43 12.35 -20.15
N MET A 333 -22.32 13.67 -20.05
CA MET A 333 -23.46 14.59 -20.10
C MET A 333 -24.19 14.49 -21.44
N LEU A 334 -23.46 14.45 -22.55
CA LEU A 334 -24.06 14.30 -23.89
C LEU A 334 -24.75 12.95 -24.04
N MET A 335 -24.14 11.88 -23.55
CA MET A 335 -24.78 10.56 -23.56
C MET A 335 -26.04 10.53 -22.71
N ASN A 336 -25.98 11.05 -21.48
CA ASN A 336 -27.14 11.12 -20.58
C ASN A 336 -28.29 11.93 -21.20
N TYR A 337 -27.98 13.08 -21.79
CA TYR A 337 -29.01 13.88 -22.49
C TYR A 337 -29.68 13.09 -23.61
N GLY A 338 -28.89 12.42 -24.46
CA GLY A 338 -29.44 11.61 -25.55
C GLY A 338 -30.35 10.49 -25.05
N ILE A 339 -29.96 9.78 -23.98
CA ILE A 339 -30.78 8.70 -23.40
C ILE A 339 -32.08 9.27 -22.77
N ILE A 340 -31.95 10.33 -21.96
CA ILE A 340 -33.12 10.96 -21.33
C ILE A 340 -34.08 11.52 -22.38
N TYR A 341 -33.55 12.15 -23.43
CA TYR A 341 -34.37 12.67 -24.53
C TYR A 341 -35.16 11.54 -25.22
N THR A 342 -34.47 10.45 -25.54
CA THR A 342 -35.10 9.27 -26.16
C THR A 342 -36.19 8.69 -25.28
N PHE A 343 -35.95 8.47 -24.01
CA PHE A 343 -36.95 7.88 -23.11
C PHE A 343 -38.07 8.81 -22.78
N ASN A 344 -37.81 10.09 -22.51
CA ASN A 344 -38.83 11.03 -22.08
C ASN A 344 -39.62 11.58 -23.25
N ILE A 345 -38.98 12.03 -24.34
CA ILE A 345 -39.65 12.71 -25.46
C ILE A 345 -40.14 11.70 -26.49
N LEU A 346 -39.35 10.70 -26.90
CA LEU A 346 -39.74 9.76 -27.96
C LEU A 346 -40.60 8.60 -27.43
N LEU A 347 -40.30 8.10 -26.22
CA LEU A 347 -41.05 6.96 -25.66
C LEU A 347 -42.09 7.36 -24.61
N GLY A 348 -42.22 8.65 -24.29
CA GLY A 348 -43.22 9.16 -23.34
C GLY A 348 -43.02 8.69 -21.87
N ILE A 349 -41.87 8.20 -21.52
CA ILE A 349 -41.56 7.73 -20.17
C ILE A 349 -41.40 8.95 -19.25
N PRO A 350 -42.02 8.97 -18.06
CA PRO A 350 -41.87 10.10 -17.11
C PRO A 350 -40.38 10.36 -16.79
N LEU A 351 -40.01 11.65 -16.73
CA LEU A 351 -38.60 12.11 -16.57
C LEU A 351 -37.86 11.43 -15.43
N VAL A 352 -38.55 11.20 -14.30
CA VAL A 352 -37.96 10.54 -13.12
C VAL A 352 -37.48 9.12 -13.45
N PHE A 353 -38.30 8.33 -14.16
CA PHE A 353 -37.93 6.98 -14.58
C PHE A 353 -36.86 6.99 -15.65
N ALA A 354 -36.96 7.90 -16.64
CA ALA A 354 -35.91 8.06 -17.66
C ALA A 354 -34.55 8.38 -17.03
N LYS A 355 -34.50 9.22 -16.00
CA LYS A 355 -33.28 9.57 -15.27
C LYS A 355 -32.72 8.40 -14.45
N ILE A 356 -33.61 7.63 -13.77
CA ILE A 356 -33.16 6.44 -13.02
C ILE A 356 -32.51 5.43 -13.95
N PHE A 357 -33.09 5.14 -15.11
CA PHE A 357 -32.52 4.25 -16.12
C PHE A 357 -31.17 4.74 -16.69
N THR A 358 -30.93 6.04 -16.67
CA THR A 358 -29.71 6.63 -17.21
C THR A 358 -28.55 6.55 -16.21
N GLU A 359 -28.83 6.50 -14.92
CA GLU A 359 -27.80 6.46 -13.85
C GLU A 359 -27.55 5.01 -13.36
N ALA A 360 -28.37 4.02 -13.73
CA ALA A 360 -28.18 2.60 -13.43
C ALA A 360 -27.23 1.90 -14.42
#